data_5e024dedf2840865090cd40119860f3d
#
_entry.id   5e024dedf2840865090cd40119860f3d
#
_cell.length_a   1.000
_cell.length_b   1.000
_cell.length_c   1.000
_cell.angle_alpha   90.00
_cell.angle_beta   90.00
_cell.angle_gamma   90.00
#
_symmetry.space_group_name_H-M   'P 1'
#
loop_
_entity.id
_entity.type
_entity.pdbx_description
1 polymer ?
#
loop_
_entity_poly.entity_id
_entity_poly.type
_entity_poly.pdbx_seq_one_letter_code
_entity_poly.pdbx_strand_id
1 'polypeptide(L)'
;MYPLGMTGAPKQNTGTEQTDRFDELELWIPHIKALGCNAIYIGPLFESTSHGYDTRDYKQTDRRLGSNEDFRHFISLCHENGIRVVVDGVFNHTGREFFAFKDIQEKKWDSPYKDWYRGVNFDWSSPLGDPFGYEAWQGHFELPCLNHANPQVCRYLFDVIRFWVDTFDIDGIRLDCANVLDFHFMEEMRRETKTMKEDFWLMGEVIHGDYGRWVNDHMLHSVTNYELHKSIYSGFNDHNFFEIAHNVRRLESIGRSLYTFVDNHDEDRIASKLRTKEHLLPVYTCLMTLPGIPSIYYGGEWGIEGKRTPSCDDALRPAISPDAFDSLRCTLTDRISKLGIIHQENEELHMGRYQELLLTNRQYAFARHGEHSLIITALNNDDNEAVLNIPVPMAASQAVNLLEDGEILPIQDGKLQITLKGCDGAVLKIKGEP
;
A
#
# COMPACT_ATOMS: atom_id res chain seq x y z
N MET A 1 -0.55 -7.21 -0.24
CA MET A 1 -0.83 -8.58 0.29
C MET A 1 0.09 -8.86 1.47
N TYR A 2 -0.32 -9.66 2.45
CA TYR A 2 0.54 -10.14 3.56
C TYR A 2 0.58 -11.68 3.50
N PRO A 3 1.57 -12.25 2.81
CA PRO A 3 1.52 -13.64 2.35
C PRO A 3 1.48 -14.66 3.49
N LEU A 4 2.22 -14.45 4.59
CA LEU A 4 2.21 -15.37 5.74
C LEU A 4 0.82 -15.50 6.38
N GLY A 5 0.10 -14.38 6.56
CA GLY A 5 -1.25 -14.40 7.10
C GLY A 5 -2.25 -14.96 6.08
N MET A 6 -2.20 -14.43 4.87
CA MET A 6 -3.13 -14.73 3.78
C MET A 6 -3.21 -16.23 3.44
N THR A 7 -2.09 -16.94 3.51
CA THR A 7 -2.00 -18.40 3.27
C THR A 7 -2.08 -19.23 4.55
N GLY A 8 -2.35 -18.63 5.71
CA GLY A 8 -2.40 -19.34 6.98
C GLY A 8 -1.07 -20.01 7.38
N ALA A 9 0.06 -19.41 7.00
CA ALA A 9 1.36 -19.94 7.35
C ALA A 9 1.56 -20.00 8.87
N PRO A 10 2.34 -20.98 9.42
CA PRO A 10 2.64 -21.04 10.84
C PRO A 10 3.28 -19.73 11.35
N LYS A 11 2.88 -19.27 12.54
CA LYS A 11 3.39 -18.02 13.12
C LYS A 11 4.88 -18.08 13.45
N GLN A 12 5.38 -19.26 13.84
CA GLN A 12 6.79 -19.47 14.14
C GLN A 12 7.43 -20.31 13.05
N ASN A 13 8.58 -19.86 12.57
CA ASN A 13 9.40 -20.60 11.64
C ASN A 13 10.36 -21.51 12.42
N THR A 14 10.01 -22.78 12.54
CA THR A 14 10.83 -23.77 13.23
C THR A 14 12.05 -24.23 12.43
N GLY A 15 12.12 -23.85 11.16
CA GLY A 15 13.21 -24.22 10.26
C GLY A 15 13.12 -25.64 9.68
N THR A 16 12.05 -26.38 9.98
CA THR A 16 11.93 -27.80 9.60
C THR A 16 10.95 -28.06 8.47
N GLU A 17 10.03 -27.11 8.18
CA GLU A 17 9.00 -27.27 7.16
C GLU A 17 9.32 -26.40 5.94
N GLN A 18 9.31 -27.01 4.77
CA GLN A 18 9.21 -26.31 3.49
C GLN A 18 7.85 -26.66 2.89
N THR A 19 7.11 -25.63 2.51
CA THR A 19 5.78 -25.76 1.90
C THR A 19 5.78 -25.03 0.59
N ASP A 20 4.78 -25.28 -0.24
CA ASP A 20 4.54 -24.57 -1.49
C ASP A 20 3.21 -23.83 -1.40
N ARG A 21 3.22 -22.70 -0.66
CA ARG A 21 2.05 -21.82 -0.56
C ARG A 21 2.00 -20.81 -1.70
N PHE A 22 3.02 -20.72 -2.54
CA PHE A 22 2.93 -19.91 -3.75
C PHE A 22 1.88 -20.45 -4.72
N ASP A 23 1.61 -21.77 -4.75
CA ASP A 23 0.50 -22.34 -5.52
C ASP A 23 -0.86 -21.69 -5.15
N GLU A 24 -1.08 -21.39 -3.86
CA GLU A 24 -2.28 -20.68 -3.42
C GLU A 24 -2.26 -19.21 -3.83
N LEU A 25 -1.10 -18.54 -3.76
CA LEU A 25 -0.94 -17.14 -4.15
C LEU A 25 -1.13 -16.95 -5.66
N GLU A 26 -0.74 -17.91 -6.48
CA GLU A 26 -0.96 -17.90 -7.93
C GLU A 26 -2.43 -17.84 -8.29
N LEU A 27 -3.30 -18.50 -7.53
CA LEU A 27 -4.75 -18.48 -7.72
C LEU A 27 -5.38 -17.09 -7.47
N TRP A 28 -4.66 -16.20 -6.79
CA TRP A 28 -5.09 -14.80 -6.60
C TRP A 28 -4.86 -13.92 -7.84
N ILE A 29 -3.96 -14.30 -8.74
CA ILE A 29 -3.59 -13.48 -9.91
C ILE A 29 -4.81 -13.12 -10.79
N PRO A 30 -5.69 -14.08 -11.17
CA PRO A 30 -6.90 -13.75 -11.93
C PRO A 30 -7.85 -12.82 -11.17
N HIS A 31 -8.00 -13.01 -9.84
CA HIS A 31 -8.84 -12.16 -9.01
C HIS A 31 -8.28 -10.72 -8.95
N ILE A 32 -6.98 -10.56 -8.69
CA ILE A 32 -6.30 -9.27 -8.66
C ILE A 32 -6.47 -8.52 -9.99
N LYS A 33 -6.34 -9.23 -11.11
CA LYS A 33 -6.57 -8.68 -12.45
C LYS A 33 -8.02 -8.26 -12.66
N ALA A 34 -8.99 -9.06 -12.18
CA ALA A 34 -10.41 -8.73 -12.25
C ALA A 34 -10.79 -7.52 -11.39
N LEU A 35 -10.06 -7.22 -10.34
CA LEU A 35 -10.19 -5.99 -9.56
C LEU A 35 -9.61 -4.75 -10.29
N GLY A 36 -8.99 -4.91 -11.47
CA GLY A 36 -8.33 -3.82 -12.19
C GLY A 36 -6.98 -3.43 -11.58
N CYS A 37 -6.33 -4.29 -10.83
CA CYS A 37 -4.99 -4.02 -10.28
C CYS A 37 -3.90 -4.42 -11.29
N ASN A 38 -2.86 -3.59 -11.42
CA ASN A 38 -1.71 -3.81 -12.30
C ASN A 38 -0.37 -3.91 -11.55
N ALA A 39 -0.43 -3.91 -10.22
CA ALA A 39 0.72 -4.15 -9.36
C ALA A 39 0.30 -4.84 -8.08
N ILE A 40 1.21 -5.64 -7.50
CA ILE A 40 1.09 -6.23 -6.19
C ILE A 40 2.19 -5.65 -5.30
N TYR A 41 1.82 -5.09 -4.16
CA TYR A 41 2.73 -4.97 -3.03
C TYR A 41 2.56 -6.22 -2.17
N ILE A 42 3.61 -7.05 -2.11
CA ILE A 42 3.65 -8.24 -1.27
C ILE A 42 4.51 -7.95 -0.04
N GLY A 43 3.89 -8.02 1.15
CA GLY A 43 4.53 -7.75 2.43
C GLY A 43 5.67 -8.73 2.72
N PRO A 44 6.26 -8.74 3.92
CA PRO A 44 7.52 -9.43 4.15
C PRO A 44 7.42 -10.91 3.79
N LEU A 45 8.32 -11.36 2.92
CA LEU A 45 8.29 -12.71 2.35
C LEU A 45 9.64 -13.42 2.43
N PHE A 46 10.68 -12.74 2.93
CA PHE A 46 12.00 -13.36 3.09
C PHE A 46 12.13 -14.08 4.42
N GLU A 47 13.06 -15.03 4.50
CA GLU A 47 13.24 -15.93 5.63
C GLU A 47 13.29 -15.16 6.96
N SER A 48 12.39 -15.47 7.87
CA SER A 48 12.17 -14.77 9.12
C SER A 48 11.89 -15.72 10.28
N THR A 49 11.95 -15.21 11.51
CA THR A 49 11.69 -16.01 12.70
C THR A 49 10.21 -16.17 12.98
N SER A 50 9.42 -15.10 12.79
CA SER A 50 7.99 -15.11 13.09
C SER A 50 7.15 -14.34 12.07
N HIS A 51 7.00 -13.04 12.23
CA HIS A 51 6.03 -12.23 11.48
C HIS A 51 6.54 -11.69 10.12
N GLY A 52 7.76 -12.05 9.71
CA GLY A 52 8.33 -11.59 8.45
C GLY A 52 9.22 -10.35 8.58
N TYR A 53 9.00 -9.51 9.59
CA TYR A 53 9.83 -8.31 9.84
C TYR A 53 11.09 -8.61 10.68
N ASP A 54 11.21 -9.79 11.25
CA ASP A 54 12.38 -10.29 11.98
C ASP A 54 13.26 -11.16 11.06
N THR A 55 13.79 -10.53 10.00
CA THR A 55 14.51 -11.20 8.91
C THR A 55 15.73 -11.97 9.40
N ARG A 56 15.85 -13.23 8.97
CA ARG A 56 17.01 -14.11 9.15
C ARG A 56 17.94 -14.13 7.95
N ASP A 57 17.35 -14.15 6.75
CA ASP A 57 18.10 -14.19 5.49
C ASP A 57 17.30 -13.45 4.40
N TYR A 58 17.87 -12.38 3.89
CA TYR A 58 17.27 -11.59 2.81
C TYR A 58 17.32 -12.25 1.44
N LYS A 59 18.15 -13.26 1.25
CA LYS A 59 18.34 -13.93 -0.06
C LYS A 59 17.60 -15.24 -0.17
N GLN A 60 16.85 -15.60 0.87
CA GLN A 60 16.03 -16.80 0.93
C GLN A 60 14.57 -16.41 1.10
N THR A 61 13.69 -16.91 0.26
CA THR A 61 12.25 -16.85 0.47
C THR A 61 11.90 -17.60 1.76
N ASP A 62 10.94 -17.08 2.52
CA ASP A 62 10.52 -17.73 3.76
C ASP A 62 10.00 -19.15 3.45
N ARG A 63 10.62 -20.15 4.06
CA ARG A 63 10.32 -21.57 3.81
C ARG A 63 8.88 -21.95 4.13
N ARG A 64 8.19 -21.16 4.94
CA ARG A 64 6.77 -21.32 5.20
C ARG A 64 5.90 -20.94 4.00
N LEU A 65 6.44 -20.21 3.03
CA LEU A 65 5.77 -19.84 1.78
C LEU A 65 6.21 -20.73 0.61
N GLY A 66 7.50 -21.02 0.52
CA GLY A 66 8.07 -21.80 -0.57
C GLY A 66 9.56 -21.59 -0.74
N SER A 67 10.08 -21.97 -1.90
CA SER A 67 11.48 -21.77 -2.29
C SER A 67 11.68 -20.48 -3.10
N ASN A 68 12.93 -20.13 -3.35
CA ASN A 68 13.28 -19.05 -4.28
C ASN A 68 12.77 -19.32 -5.71
N GLU A 69 12.70 -20.58 -6.12
CA GLU A 69 12.19 -20.96 -7.44
C GLU A 69 10.68 -20.73 -7.53
N ASP A 70 9.92 -21.08 -6.48
CA ASP A 70 8.47 -20.87 -6.43
C ASP A 70 8.14 -19.37 -6.48
N PHE A 71 8.88 -18.55 -5.74
CA PHE A 71 8.71 -17.10 -5.79
C PHE A 71 9.07 -16.51 -7.16
N ARG A 72 10.14 -16.98 -7.78
CA ARG A 72 10.51 -16.57 -9.15
C ARG A 72 9.42 -16.94 -10.16
N HIS A 73 8.83 -18.14 -10.02
CA HIS A 73 7.72 -18.59 -10.85
C HIS A 73 6.48 -17.70 -10.65
N PHE A 74 6.12 -17.41 -9.41
CA PHE A 74 5.01 -16.50 -9.08
C PHE A 74 5.17 -15.11 -9.75
N ILE A 75 6.37 -14.53 -9.70
CA ILE A 75 6.63 -13.24 -10.38
C ILE A 75 6.48 -13.37 -11.89
N SER A 76 7.00 -14.45 -12.50
CA SER A 76 6.83 -14.67 -13.93
C SER A 76 5.35 -14.71 -14.34
N LEU A 77 4.52 -15.41 -13.57
CA LEU A 77 3.06 -15.44 -13.78
C LEU A 77 2.42 -14.07 -13.59
N CYS A 78 2.85 -13.28 -12.60
CA CYS A 78 2.38 -11.90 -12.43
C CYS A 78 2.70 -11.06 -13.67
N HIS A 79 3.94 -11.11 -14.18
CA HIS A 79 4.37 -10.38 -15.37
C HIS A 79 3.61 -10.80 -16.62
N GLU A 80 3.39 -12.10 -16.83
CA GLU A 80 2.58 -12.64 -17.93
C GLU A 80 1.14 -12.10 -17.92
N ASN A 81 0.63 -11.75 -16.72
CA ASN A 81 -0.67 -11.13 -16.54
C ASN A 81 -0.66 -9.59 -16.51
N GLY A 82 0.50 -8.96 -16.77
CA GLY A 82 0.66 -7.51 -16.76
C GLY A 82 0.66 -6.89 -15.37
N ILE A 83 1.01 -7.67 -14.34
CA ILE A 83 1.05 -7.27 -12.93
C ILE A 83 2.51 -7.13 -12.49
N ARG A 84 2.90 -5.95 -12.01
CA ARG A 84 4.21 -5.68 -11.42
C ARG A 84 4.26 -6.16 -9.97
N VAL A 85 5.45 -6.52 -9.47
CA VAL A 85 5.63 -7.02 -8.12
C VAL A 85 6.59 -6.14 -7.32
N VAL A 86 6.09 -5.57 -6.23
CA VAL A 86 6.83 -4.75 -5.28
C VAL A 86 6.98 -5.54 -3.98
N VAL A 87 8.21 -5.72 -3.49
CA VAL A 87 8.49 -6.48 -2.26
C VAL A 87 8.75 -5.58 -1.06
N ASP A 88 8.62 -6.11 0.13
CA ASP A 88 8.93 -5.38 1.37
C ASP A 88 10.44 -5.42 1.67
N GLY A 89 11.05 -4.25 1.81
CA GLY A 89 12.44 -4.07 2.18
C GLY A 89 12.56 -3.70 3.65
N VAL A 90 12.79 -4.69 4.51
CA VAL A 90 12.98 -4.50 5.96
C VAL A 90 14.44 -4.18 6.23
N PHE A 91 14.84 -2.93 6.01
CA PHE A 91 16.25 -2.51 6.05
C PHE A 91 16.64 -1.68 7.28
N ASN A 92 15.68 -1.30 8.13
CA ASN A 92 15.98 -0.61 9.37
C ASN A 92 16.58 -1.53 10.45
N HIS A 93 16.17 -2.79 10.46
CA HIS A 93 16.52 -3.77 11.48
C HIS A 93 16.56 -5.19 10.88
N THR A 94 17.07 -6.15 11.65
CA THR A 94 17.00 -7.58 11.32
C THR A 94 16.33 -8.34 12.47
N GLY A 95 16.09 -9.64 12.29
CA GLY A 95 15.87 -10.55 13.40
C GLY A 95 17.19 -10.88 14.10
N ARG A 96 17.10 -11.41 15.33
CA ARG A 96 18.28 -11.85 16.12
C ARG A 96 18.93 -13.12 15.55
N GLU A 97 18.21 -13.86 14.70
CA GLU A 97 18.73 -15.05 14.00
C GLU A 97 19.51 -14.69 12.71
N PHE A 98 19.62 -13.40 12.36
CA PHE A 98 20.42 -12.96 11.23
C PHE A 98 21.90 -13.24 11.47
N PHE A 99 22.63 -13.69 10.45
CA PHE A 99 24.00 -14.20 10.57
C PHE A 99 24.96 -13.24 11.27
N ALA A 100 24.88 -11.95 10.99
CA ALA A 100 25.77 -10.94 11.57
C ALA A 100 25.47 -10.75 13.07
N PHE A 101 24.19 -10.77 13.49
CA PHE A 101 23.83 -10.66 14.89
C PHE A 101 24.24 -11.91 15.68
N LYS A 102 24.06 -13.10 15.11
CA LYS A 102 24.52 -14.36 15.72
C LYS A 102 26.03 -14.40 15.92
N ASP A 103 26.79 -13.94 14.93
CA ASP A 103 28.25 -13.86 15.05
C ASP A 103 28.67 -12.95 16.22
N ILE A 104 27.97 -11.80 16.44
CA ILE A 104 28.23 -10.93 17.59
C ILE A 104 27.89 -11.65 18.90
N GLN A 105 26.79 -12.38 18.97
CA GLN A 105 26.45 -13.17 20.18
C GLN A 105 27.53 -14.18 20.54
N GLU A 106 28.11 -14.84 19.53
CA GLU A 106 29.13 -15.87 19.69
C GLU A 106 30.52 -15.27 19.98
N LYS A 107 30.98 -14.31 19.17
CA LYS A 107 32.36 -13.80 19.18
C LYS A 107 32.55 -12.50 19.95
N LYS A 108 31.48 -11.80 20.27
CA LYS A 108 31.52 -10.53 21.02
C LYS A 108 32.47 -9.50 20.36
N TRP A 109 33.52 -9.10 21.09
CA TRP A 109 34.52 -8.14 20.62
C TRP A 109 35.25 -8.56 19.35
N ASP A 110 35.40 -9.86 19.13
CA ASP A 110 36.12 -10.42 17.99
C ASP A 110 35.24 -10.53 16.73
N SER A 111 33.94 -10.21 16.83
CA SER A 111 33.05 -10.21 15.68
C SER A 111 33.39 -9.07 14.72
N PRO A 112 33.55 -9.34 13.42
CA PRO A 112 33.67 -8.31 12.39
C PRO A 112 32.39 -7.52 12.17
N TYR A 113 31.26 -7.95 12.70
CA TYR A 113 29.92 -7.37 12.51
C TYR A 113 29.46 -6.48 13.68
N LYS A 114 30.27 -6.28 14.72
CA LYS A 114 29.89 -5.48 15.90
C LYS A 114 29.45 -4.04 15.55
N ASP A 115 29.99 -3.47 14.49
CA ASP A 115 29.66 -2.13 14.00
C ASP A 115 28.51 -2.12 12.98
N TRP A 116 27.92 -3.30 12.70
CA TRP A 116 26.76 -3.40 11.79
C TRP A 116 25.45 -2.99 12.45
N TYR A 117 25.42 -3.00 13.79
CA TYR A 117 24.25 -2.62 14.56
C TYR A 117 24.52 -1.36 15.36
N ARG A 118 23.49 -0.56 15.56
CA ARG A 118 23.59 0.68 16.35
C ARG A 118 23.66 0.36 17.83
N GLY A 119 24.49 1.13 18.56
CA GLY A 119 24.54 1.10 20.03
C GLY A 119 25.06 -0.20 20.64
N VAL A 120 25.82 -1.02 19.88
CA VAL A 120 26.45 -2.24 20.45
C VAL A 120 27.38 -1.86 21.57
N ASN A 121 27.10 -2.39 22.77
CA ASN A 121 27.89 -2.12 23.98
C ASN A 121 28.01 -3.39 24.82
N PHE A 122 29.23 -3.82 25.09
CA PHE A 122 29.54 -5.04 25.83
C PHE A 122 29.62 -4.83 27.35
N ASP A 123 29.41 -3.61 27.85
CA ASP A 123 29.41 -3.30 29.29
C ASP A 123 28.09 -3.67 29.98
N TRP A 124 27.03 -3.98 29.22
CA TRP A 124 25.73 -4.38 29.72
C TRP A 124 25.03 -5.40 28.80
N SER A 125 24.07 -6.12 29.34
CA SER A 125 23.29 -7.16 28.62
C SER A 125 21.97 -6.62 28.12
N SER A 126 21.47 -7.14 26.97
CA SER A 126 20.12 -6.83 26.51
C SER A 126 19.04 -7.39 27.43
N PRO A 127 17.82 -6.86 27.40
CA PRO A 127 16.68 -7.45 28.12
C PRO A 127 16.36 -8.89 27.71
N LEU A 128 16.79 -9.33 26.52
CA LEU A 128 16.62 -10.69 26.04
C LEU A 128 17.79 -11.63 26.39
N GLY A 129 18.74 -11.15 27.23
CA GLY A 129 19.86 -11.95 27.72
C GLY A 129 21.05 -12.05 26.78
N ASP A 130 21.13 -11.19 25.75
CA ASP A 130 22.35 -11.10 24.95
C ASP A 130 23.50 -10.54 25.78
N PRO A 131 24.75 -11.00 25.55
CA PRO A 131 25.91 -10.57 26.33
C PRO A 131 26.42 -9.16 25.98
N PHE A 132 25.56 -8.35 25.37
CA PHE A 132 25.79 -6.93 24.98
C PHE A 132 24.45 -6.20 24.85
N GLY A 133 24.48 -4.87 24.96
CA GLY A 133 23.37 -4.01 24.63
C GLY A 133 23.41 -3.55 23.17
N TYR A 134 22.29 -3.08 22.65
CA TYR A 134 22.12 -2.55 21.29
C TYR A 134 20.87 -1.70 21.19
N GLU A 135 20.77 -0.88 20.16
CA GLU A 135 19.52 -0.20 19.81
C GLU A 135 18.55 -1.17 19.13
N ALA A 136 17.29 -1.12 19.54
CA ALA A 136 16.21 -1.90 18.97
C ALA A 136 15.10 -0.98 18.45
N TRP A 137 14.39 -1.43 17.41
CA TRP A 137 13.28 -0.68 16.84
C TRP A 137 12.17 -0.48 17.88
N GLN A 138 11.90 0.78 18.25
CA GLN A 138 10.89 1.17 19.25
C GLN A 138 10.95 0.38 20.56
N GLY A 139 12.11 -0.12 20.97
CA GLY A 139 12.30 -0.90 22.18
C GLY A 139 11.96 -2.40 22.03
N HIS A 140 11.66 -2.86 20.83
CA HIS A 140 11.49 -4.27 20.50
C HIS A 140 12.85 -4.93 20.29
N PHE A 141 13.40 -5.52 21.33
CA PHE A 141 14.75 -6.11 21.31
C PHE A 141 14.88 -7.34 20.41
N GLU A 142 13.79 -7.89 19.91
CA GLU A 142 13.75 -8.88 18.83
C GLU A 142 14.23 -8.29 17.48
N LEU A 143 14.22 -6.95 17.34
CA LEU A 143 14.47 -6.22 16.11
C LEU A 143 15.67 -5.27 16.27
N PRO A 144 16.92 -5.79 16.30
CA PRO A 144 18.13 -4.97 16.42
C PRO A 144 18.32 -4.07 15.20
N CYS A 145 18.58 -2.78 15.45
CA CYS A 145 18.68 -1.76 14.40
C CYS A 145 20.03 -1.79 13.68
N LEU A 146 19.99 -1.84 12.35
CA LEU A 146 21.17 -1.76 11.49
C LEU A 146 21.80 -0.36 11.52
N ASN A 147 23.11 -0.32 11.38
CA ASN A 147 23.90 0.91 11.33
C ASN A 147 24.20 1.34 9.88
N HIS A 148 23.35 2.16 9.28
CA HIS A 148 23.54 2.68 7.92
C HIS A 148 24.72 3.64 7.76
N ALA A 149 25.31 4.14 8.86
CA ALA A 149 26.57 4.86 8.78
C ALA A 149 27.77 3.95 8.47
N ASN A 150 27.59 2.61 8.60
CA ASN A 150 28.62 1.65 8.22
C ASN A 150 28.49 1.30 6.72
N PRO A 151 29.49 1.63 5.87
CA PRO A 151 29.42 1.34 4.44
C PRO A 151 29.32 -0.15 4.09
N GLN A 152 29.72 -1.05 4.98
CA GLN A 152 29.59 -2.49 4.75
C GLN A 152 28.12 -2.93 4.84
N VAL A 153 27.35 -2.34 5.75
CA VAL A 153 25.90 -2.58 5.86
C VAL A 153 25.20 -2.11 4.58
N CYS A 154 25.46 -0.88 4.14
CA CYS A 154 24.84 -0.35 2.91
C CYS A 154 25.18 -1.23 1.70
N ARG A 155 26.46 -1.59 1.51
CA ARG A 155 26.88 -2.48 0.41
C ARG A 155 26.15 -3.83 0.47
N TYR A 156 26.08 -4.43 1.65
CA TYR A 156 25.37 -5.70 1.81
C TYR A 156 23.89 -5.58 1.40
N LEU A 157 23.21 -4.52 1.83
CA LEU A 157 21.80 -4.29 1.48
C LEU A 157 21.62 -4.02 -0.02
N PHE A 158 22.54 -3.29 -0.67
CA PHE A 158 22.50 -3.09 -2.13
C PHE A 158 22.78 -4.39 -2.90
N ASP A 159 23.65 -5.26 -2.39
CA ASP A 159 23.86 -6.59 -2.93
C ASP A 159 22.62 -7.50 -2.77
N VAL A 160 21.85 -7.32 -1.70
CA VAL A 160 20.56 -7.98 -1.52
C VAL A 160 19.56 -7.49 -2.57
N ILE A 161 19.43 -6.18 -2.75
CA ILE A 161 18.52 -5.62 -3.77
C ILE A 161 18.90 -6.11 -5.17
N ARG A 162 20.18 -6.10 -5.51
CA ARG A 162 20.68 -6.64 -6.79
C ARG A 162 20.34 -8.11 -6.95
N PHE A 163 20.52 -8.92 -5.91
CA PHE A 163 20.12 -10.31 -5.91
C PHE A 163 18.62 -10.48 -6.17
N TRP A 164 17.77 -9.64 -5.57
CA TRP A 164 16.32 -9.70 -5.79
C TRP A 164 15.93 -9.33 -7.23
N VAL A 165 16.58 -8.32 -7.81
CA VAL A 165 16.36 -7.94 -9.21
C VAL A 165 16.84 -9.04 -10.16
N ASP A 166 18.07 -9.53 -9.98
CA ASP A 166 18.70 -10.49 -10.89
C ASP A 166 18.05 -11.90 -10.80
N THR A 167 17.57 -12.28 -9.60
CA THR A 167 17.04 -13.64 -9.37
C THR A 167 15.52 -13.70 -9.57
N PHE A 168 14.80 -12.68 -9.08
CA PHE A 168 13.34 -12.71 -9.05
C PHE A 168 12.71 -11.74 -10.06
N ASP A 169 13.46 -10.79 -10.61
CA ASP A 169 12.95 -9.73 -11.49
C ASP A 169 11.88 -8.84 -10.84
N ILE A 170 12.04 -8.50 -9.55
CA ILE A 170 11.13 -7.59 -8.87
C ILE A 170 11.08 -6.20 -9.54
N ASP A 171 9.94 -5.49 -9.41
CA ASP A 171 9.71 -4.19 -10.03
C ASP A 171 9.87 -3.01 -9.08
N GLY A 172 10.00 -3.29 -7.80
CA GLY A 172 10.15 -2.23 -6.81
C GLY A 172 10.25 -2.75 -5.38
N ILE A 173 10.45 -1.80 -4.47
CA ILE A 173 10.55 -2.06 -3.03
C ILE A 173 9.69 -1.07 -2.26
N ARG A 174 8.95 -1.57 -1.28
CA ARG A 174 8.38 -0.78 -0.19
C ARG A 174 9.35 -0.84 0.97
N LEU A 175 9.86 0.32 1.40
CA LEU A 175 10.74 0.40 2.56
C LEU A 175 9.93 0.44 3.85
N ASP A 176 10.08 -0.59 4.65
CA ASP A 176 9.57 -0.63 6.01
C ASP A 176 10.20 0.47 6.84
N CYS A 177 9.42 1.14 7.69
CA CYS A 177 9.88 2.20 8.59
C CYS A 177 10.73 3.31 7.90
N ALA A 178 10.41 3.70 6.67
CA ALA A 178 11.19 4.68 5.91
C ALA A 178 11.37 6.03 6.63
N ASN A 179 10.47 6.35 7.56
CA ASN A 179 10.56 7.57 8.37
C ASN A 179 11.76 7.58 9.34
N VAL A 180 12.37 6.43 9.63
CA VAL A 180 13.55 6.30 10.51
C VAL A 180 14.80 5.83 9.77
N LEU A 181 14.70 5.54 8.46
CA LEU A 181 15.85 5.20 7.64
C LEU A 181 16.72 6.44 7.37
N ASP A 182 18.01 6.20 7.22
CA ASP A 182 18.97 7.23 6.84
C ASP A 182 18.69 7.79 5.44
N PHE A 183 18.65 9.11 5.29
CA PHE A 183 18.35 9.76 4.01
C PHE A 183 19.42 9.48 2.96
N HIS A 184 20.70 9.49 3.36
CA HIS A 184 21.79 9.19 2.44
C HIS A 184 21.71 7.77 1.91
N PHE A 185 21.36 6.80 2.76
CA PHE A 185 21.12 5.43 2.34
C PHE A 185 19.98 5.34 1.30
N MET A 186 18.87 6.07 1.49
CA MET A 186 17.76 6.07 0.52
C MET A 186 18.14 6.77 -0.80
N GLU A 187 18.95 7.84 -0.76
CA GLU A 187 19.48 8.51 -1.95
C GLU A 187 20.43 7.59 -2.74
N GLU A 188 21.32 6.88 -2.04
CA GLU A 188 22.19 5.88 -2.67
C GLU A 188 21.37 4.74 -3.27
N MET A 189 20.38 4.23 -2.54
CA MET A 189 19.46 3.21 -3.05
C MET A 189 18.77 3.66 -4.36
N ARG A 190 18.32 4.92 -4.44
CA ARG A 190 17.73 5.49 -5.65
C ARG A 190 18.68 5.43 -6.83
N ARG A 191 19.97 5.78 -6.61
CA ARG A 191 20.99 5.73 -7.65
C ARG A 191 21.30 4.30 -8.08
N GLU A 192 21.49 3.40 -7.12
CA GLU A 192 21.84 1.99 -7.38
C GLU A 192 20.69 1.28 -8.12
N THR A 193 19.45 1.38 -7.64
CA THR A 193 18.30 0.69 -8.24
C THR A 193 18.01 1.16 -9.66
N LYS A 194 18.21 2.44 -9.96
CA LYS A 194 18.10 2.97 -11.33
C LYS A 194 19.09 2.34 -12.31
N THR A 195 20.26 1.90 -11.84
CA THR A 195 21.22 1.17 -12.68
C THR A 195 20.87 -0.30 -12.88
N MET A 196 20.07 -0.87 -12.00
CA MET A 196 19.62 -2.27 -12.06
C MET A 196 18.41 -2.43 -12.98
N LYS A 197 17.41 -1.54 -12.85
CA LYS A 197 16.18 -1.54 -13.65
C LYS A 197 15.69 -0.09 -13.78
N GLU A 198 15.52 0.42 -15.01
CA GLU A 198 15.27 1.86 -15.27
C GLU A 198 14.01 2.38 -14.60
N ASP A 199 12.93 1.59 -14.61
CA ASP A 199 11.63 1.93 -14.05
C ASP A 199 11.37 1.29 -12.67
N PHE A 200 12.44 0.97 -11.93
CA PHE A 200 12.36 0.41 -10.59
C PHE A 200 11.69 1.39 -9.61
N TRP A 201 10.62 0.95 -8.96
CA TRP A 201 9.81 1.81 -8.11
C TRP A 201 10.20 1.69 -6.62
N LEU A 202 10.37 2.84 -5.96
CA LEU A 202 10.67 2.93 -4.53
C LEU A 202 9.54 3.63 -3.81
N MET A 203 8.94 2.94 -2.85
CA MET A 203 7.94 3.48 -1.93
C MET A 203 8.45 3.37 -0.50
N GLY A 204 8.15 4.36 0.34
CA GLY A 204 8.49 4.32 1.76
C GLY A 204 7.24 4.31 2.64
N GLU A 205 7.31 3.59 3.74
CA GLU A 205 6.34 3.75 4.80
C GLU A 205 6.68 4.98 5.63
N VAL A 206 5.84 6.01 5.54
CA VAL A 206 5.96 7.24 6.34
C VAL A 206 4.61 7.56 6.95
N ILE A 207 4.51 7.48 8.27
CA ILE A 207 3.25 7.70 8.99
C ILE A 207 2.99 9.20 9.18
N HIS A 208 4.02 9.97 9.54
CA HIS A 208 3.91 11.38 9.88
C HIS A 208 5.06 12.20 9.29
N GLY A 209 4.80 13.48 9.02
CA GLY A 209 5.80 14.45 8.60
C GLY A 209 5.49 15.11 7.26
N ASP A 210 6.43 15.91 6.80
CA ASP A 210 6.37 16.51 5.46
C ASP A 210 6.80 15.48 4.42
N TYR A 211 5.85 14.88 3.74
CA TYR A 211 6.08 13.82 2.74
C TYR A 211 7.03 14.25 1.61
N GLY A 212 7.11 15.56 1.29
CA GLY A 212 8.04 16.09 0.31
C GLY A 212 9.52 15.89 0.65
N ARG A 213 9.84 15.59 1.92
CA ARG A 213 11.20 15.24 2.30
C ARG A 213 11.67 13.91 1.73
N TRP A 214 10.76 12.97 1.55
CA TRP A 214 11.03 11.63 1.00
C TRP A 214 10.71 11.52 -0.49
N VAL A 215 9.60 12.16 -0.92
CA VAL A 215 9.13 12.11 -2.31
C VAL A 215 9.78 13.22 -3.11
N ASN A 216 10.85 12.87 -3.84
CA ASN A 216 11.57 13.79 -4.71
C ASN A 216 12.41 13.01 -5.74
N ASP A 217 13.02 13.72 -6.70
CA ASP A 217 13.76 13.11 -7.82
C ASP A 217 15.01 12.33 -7.40
N HIS A 218 15.50 12.53 -6.17
CA HIS A 218 16.74 11.94 -5.67
C HIS A 218 16.53 10.78 -4.70
N MET A 219 15.31 10.57 -4.21
CA MET A 219 15.05 9.61 -3.15
C MET A 219 13.89 8.66 -3.52
N LEU A 220 12.72 8.77 -2.91
CA LEU A 220 11.62 7.87 -3.14
C LEU A 220 10.64 8.42 -4.18
N HIS A 221 9.99 7.53 -4.92
CA HIS A 221 8.92 7.89 -5.86
C HIS A 221 7.61 8.17 -5.13
N SER A 222 7.40 7.49 -3.99
CA SER A 222 6.14 7.52 -3.26
C SER A 222 6.37 7.27 -1.77
N VAL A 223 5.42 7.70 -0.97
CA VAL A 223 5.27 7.27 0.43
C VAL A 223 3.79 7.02 0.74
N THR A 224 3.54 6.27 1.82
CA THR A 224 2.19 5.98 2.33
C THR A 224 1.47 7.24 2.80
N ASN A 225 0.23 7.46 2.34
CA ASN A 225 -0.58 8.63 2.71
C ASN A 225 -1.48 8.31 3.91
N TYR A 226 -0.89 8.19 5.10
CA TYR A 226 -1.64 7.96 6.35
C TYR A 226 -2.57 9.12 6.71
N GLU A 227 -2.25 10.34 6.29
CA GLU A 227 -3.09 11.50 6.56
C GLU A 227 -4.40 11.44 5.76
N LEU A 228 -4.36 11.02 4.49
CA LEU A 228 -5.56 10.80 3.69
C LEU A 228 -6.35 9.60 4.22
N HIS A 229 -5.67 8.50 4.58
CA HIS A 229 -6.30 7.36 5.25
C HIS A 229 -7.14 7.80 6.45
N LYS A 230 -6.53 8.58 7.36
CA LYS A 230 -7.23 9.11 8.54
C LYS A 230 -8.39 10.03 8.14
N SER A 231 -8.18 10.93 7.17
CA SER A 231 -9.21 11.87 6.73
C SER A 231 -10.41 11.17 6.09
N ILE A 232 -10.19 10.06 5.38
CA ILE A 232 -11.27 9.29 4.76
C ILE A 232 -12.16 8.68 5.85
N TYR A 233 -11.63 7.82 6.73
CA TYR A 233 -12.51 7.15 7.69
C TYR A 233 -13.17 8.10 8.68
N SER A 234 -12.47 9.16 9.14
CA SER A 234 -13.07 10.14 10.04
C SER A 234 -14.08 11.04 9.31
N GLY A 235 -13.77 11.49 8.09
CA GLY A 235 -14.66 12.32 7.29
C GLY A 235 -15.98 11.62 6.96
N PHE A 236 -15.95 10.33 6.65
CA PHE A 236 -17.16 9.53 6.45
C PHE A 236 -17.92 9.32 7.77
N ASN A 237 -17.24 8.96 8.85
CA ASN A 237 -17.86 8.72 10.15
C ASN A 237 -18.53 9.96 10.76
N ASP A 238 -17.93 11.13 10.56
CA ASP A 238 -18.36 12.37 11.16
C ASP A 238 -19.21 13.23 10.18
N HIS A 239 -19.55 12.66 9.01
CA HIS A 239 -20.22 13.37 7.91
C HIS A 239 -19.55 14.71 7.63
N ASN A 240 -18.23 14.69 7.38
CA ASN A 240 -17.43 15.90 7.23
C ASN A 240 -16.42 15.80 6.09
N PHE A 241 -16.87 16.00 4.87
CA PHE A 241 -15.98 15.99 3.70
C PHE A 241 -14.95 17.13 3.67
N PHE A 242 -15.11 18.18 4.47
CA PHE A 242 -14.09 19.24 4.58
C PHE A 242 -12.73 18.69 5.02
N GLU A 243 -12.71 17.65 5.85
CA GLU A 243 -11.46 17.01 6.29
C GLU A 243 -10.70 16.37 5.12
N ILE A 244 -11.40 15.64 4.27
CA ILE A 244 -10.80 15.02 3.07
C ILE A 244 -10.32 16.10 2.10
N ALA A 245 -11.19 17.06 1.77
CA ALA A 245 -10.87 18.15 0.84
C ALA A 245 -9.69 19.01 1.35
N HIS A 246 -9.59 19.26 2.65
CA HIS A 246 -8.45 19.96 3.24
C HIS A 246 -7.14 19.20 3.03
N ASN A 247 -7.13 17.89 3.29
CA ASN A 247 -5.96 17.06 3.11
C ASN A 247 -5.50 17.02 1.65
N VAL A 248 -6.43 16.83 0.71
CA VAL A 248 -6.13 16.81 -0.72
C VAL A 248 -5.52 18.14 -1.18
N ARG A 249 -6.09 19.28 -0.77
CA ARG A 249 -5.55 20.61 -1.11
C ARG A 249 -4.15 20.83 -0.53
N ARG A 250 -3.94 20.44 0.73
CA ARG A 250 -2.63 20.60 1.40
C ARG A 250 -1.52 19.80 0.74
N LEU A 251 -1.85 18.64 0.18
CA LEU A 251 -0.90 17.74 -0.47
C LEU A 251 -0.92 17.85 -2.00
N GLU A 252 -1.55 18.87 -2.59
CA GLU A 252 -1.76 18.98 -4.04
C GLU A 252 -0.47 18.82 -4.86
N SER A 253 0.64 19.38 -4.39
CA SER A 253 1.94 19.35 -5.11
C SER A 253 2.53 17.95 -5.28
N ILE A 254 2.27 17.04 -4.34
CA ILE A 254 2.83 15.67 -4.31
C ILE A 254 1.75 14.58 -4.29
N GLY A 255 0.49 14.95 -4.10
CA GLY A 255 -0.61 14.02 -3.86
C GLY A 255 -0.72 12.91 -4.89
N ARG A 256 -0.43 13.20 -6.17
CA ARG A 256 -0.45 12.22 -7.26
C ARG A 256 0.61 11.11 -7.13
N SER A 257 1.68 11.39 -6.42
CA SER A 257 2.77 10.44 -6.18
C SER A 257 2.60 9.63 -4.89
N LEU A 258 1.60 9.94 -4.05
CA LEU A 258 1.42 9.27 -2.77
C LEU A 258 0.65 7.95 -2.92
N TYR A 259 1.10 6.92 -2.23
CA TYR A 259 0.40 5.65 -2.13
C TYR A 259 -0.78 5.79 -1.17
N THR A 260 -1.99 5.62 -1.68
CA THR A 260 -3.24 5.84 -0.95
C THR A 260 -3.94 4.52 -0.63
N PHE A 261 -4.52 4.43 0.55
CA PHE A 261 -5.16 3.23 1.07
C PHE A 261 -6.24 3.58 2.10
N VAL A 262 -7.13 2.66 2.39
CA VAL A 262 -8.15 2.77 3.44
C VAL A 262 -7.90 1.83 4.61
N ASP A 263 -7.16 0.76 4.39
CA ASP A 263 -6.61 -0.13 5.41
C ASP A 263 -5.35 -0.83 4.90
N ASN A 264 -4.60 -1.47 5.80
CA ASN A 264 -3.42 -2.27 5.51
C ASN A 264 -3.23 -3.35 6.59
N HIS A 265 -2.08 -4.01 6.59
CA HIS A 265 -1.78 -5.11 7.52
C HIS A 265 -1.49 -4.64 8.97
N ASP A 266 -1.36 -3.33 9.22
CA ASP A 266 -1.07 -2.72 10.53
C ASP A 266 -2.21 -1.83 11.05
N GLU A 267 -3.20 -1.55 10.20
CA GLU A 267 -4.33 -0.70 10.52
C GLU A 267 -5.62 -1.51 10.61
N ASP A 268 -6.52 -1.12 11.51
CA ASP A 268 -7.86 -1.70 11.58
C ASP A 268 -8.51 -1.68 10.19
N ARG A 269 -9.18 -2.77 9.83
CA ARG A 269 -9.91 -2.89 8.57
C ARG A 269 -10.91 -1.74 8.42
N ILE A 270 -11.01 -1.17 7.23
CA ILE A 270 -11.94 -0.06 6.97
C ILE A 270 -13.38 -0.42 7.34
N ALA A 271 -13.81 -1.65 7.08
CA ALA A 271 -15.12 -2.14 7.47
C ALA A 271 -15.36 -2.12 8.98
N SER A 272 -14.27 -2.21 9.79
CA SER A 272 -14.35 -2.09 11.26
C SER A 272 -14.20 -0.67 11.78
N LYS A 273 -13.59 0.24 11.00
CA LYS A 273 -13.43 1.66 11.35
C LYS A 273 -14.71 2.46 11.06
N LEU A 274 -15.44 2.09 10.03
CA LEU A 274 -16.68 2.76 9.65
C LEU A 274 -17.81 2.43 10.62
N ARG A 275 -18.58 3.46 11.02
CA ARG A 275 -19.80 3.30 11.85
C ARG A 275 -20.96 2.75 11.04
N THR A 276 -21.00 3.07 9.74
CA THR A 276 -22.02 2.67 8.78
C THR A 276 -21.36 1.87 7.68
N LYS A 277 -21.75 0.60 7.49
CA LYS A 277 -21.12 -0.29 6.50
C LYS A 277 -21.40 0.12 5.06
N GLU A 278 -22.53 0.74 4.82
CA GLU A 278 -22.94 1.28 3.52
C GLU A 278 -21.96 2.31 3.00
N HIS A 279 -21.21 2.99 3.89
CA HIS A 279 -20.13 3.91 3.52
C HIS A 279 -18.96 3.25 2.78
N LEU A 280 -18.83 1.92 2.78
CA LEU A 280 -17.77 1.23 2.02
C LEU A 280 -17.84 1.57 0.52
N LEU A 281 -19.03 1.68 -0.08
CA LEU A 281 -19.19 2.01 -1.50
C LEU A 281 -18.61 3.40 -1.84
N PRO A 282 -19.04 4.50 -1.21
CA PRO A 282 -18.49 5.81 -1.50
C PRO A 282 -17.04 5.99 -0.99
N VAL A 283 -16.61 5.26 0.03
CA VAL A 283 -15.20 5.25 0.49
C VAL A 283 -14.27 4.74 -0.60
N TYR A 284 -14.57 3.59 -1.22
CA TYR A 284 -13.74 3.08 -2.32
C TYR A 284 -13.90 3.91 -3.59
N THR A 285 -15.08 4.49 -3.85
CA THR A 285 -15.24 5.44 -4.95
C THR A 285 -14.34 6.68 -4.74
N CYS A 286 -14.27 7.19 -3.53
CA CYS A 286 -13.38 8.28 -3.13
C CYS A 286 -11.90 7.90 -3.30
N LEU A 287 -11.48 6.76 -2.72
CA LEU A 287 -10.10 6.26 -2.80
C LEU A 287 -9.60 6.13 -4.24
N MET A 288 -10.41 5.50 -5.10
CA MET A 288 -10.01 5.17 -6.48
C MET A 288 -10.02 6.35 -7.43
N THR A 289 -10.55 7.52 -7.02
CA THR A 289 -10.68 8.70 -7.88
C THR A 289 -9.97 9.95 -7.39
N LEU A 290 -9.61 10.02 -6.10
CA LEU A 290 -8.75 11.07 -5.56
C LEU A 290 -7.33 11.00 -6.15
N PRO A 291 -6.54 12.11 -6.11
CA PRO A 291 -5.14 12.07 -6.47
C PRO A 291 -4.36 11.07 -5.60
N GLY A 292 -3.57 10.20 -6.24
CA GLY A 292 -2.72 9.22 -5.57
C GLY A 292 -2.59 7.94 -6.37
N ILE A 293 -1.88 6.99 -5.78
CA ILE A 293 -1.74 5.60 -6.28
C ILE A 293 -2.62 4.75 -5.37
N PRO A 294 -3.86 4.46 -5.77
CA PRO A 294 -4.81 3.77 -4.91
C PRO A 294 -4.45 2.31 -4.75
N SER A 295 -4.65 1.78 -3.55
CA SER A 295 -4.42 0.39 -3.23
C SER A 295 -5.59 -0.25 -2.51
N ILE A 296 -5.75 -1.54 -2.73
CA ILE A 296 -6.72 -2.41 -2.07
C ILE A 296 -5.93 -3.42 -1.25
N TYR A 297 -6.16 -3.47 0.05
CA TYR A 297 -5.59 -4.51 0.89
C TYR A 297 -6.48 -5.76 0.79
N TYR A 298 -5.88 -6.94 0.60
CA TYR A 298 -6.62 -8.19 0.36
C TYR A 298 -7.73 -8.42 1.40
N GLY A 299 -8.90 -8.78 0.96
CA GLY A 299 -10.09 -8.92 1.81
C GLY A 299 -10.92 -7.64 1.96
N GLY A 300 -10.36 -6.46 1.65
CA GLY A 300 -11.08 -5.19 1.64
C GLY A 300 -12.20 -5.18 0.59
N GLU A 301 -12.00 -5.85 -0.54
CA GLU A 301 -12.98 -6.00 -1.62
C GLU A 301 -14.23 -6.81 -1.23
N TRP A 302 -14.17 -7.52 -0.12
CA TRP A 302 -15.32 -8.23 0.47
C TRP A 302 -15.84 -7.57 1.74
N GLY A 303 -15.23 -6.44 2.17
CA GLY A 303 -15.60 -5.76 3.40
C GLY A 303 -15.27 -6.57 4.66
N ILE A 304 -14.18 -7.34 4.65
CA ILE A 304 -13.75 -8.13 5.81
C ILE A 304 -13.44 -7.20 6.98
N GLU A 305 -14.00 -7.54 8.14
CA GLU A 305 -13.76 -6.85 9.40
C GLU A 305 -12.52 -7.38 10.10
N GLY A 306 -11.85 -6.52 10.86
CA GLY A 306 -10.73 -6.88 11.72
C GLY A 306 -10.25 -5.66 12.51
N LYS A 307 -9.99 -5.88 13.80
CA LYS A 307 -9.42 -4.86 14.70
C LYS A 307 -8.16 -5.38 15.35
N ARG A 308 -7.18 -4.50 15.42
CA ARG A 308 -5.96 -4.75 16.17
C ARG A 308 -6.27 -4.89 17.65
N THR A 309 -5.56 -5.79 18.31
CA THR A 309 -5.54 -5.86 19.77
C THR A 309 -4.13 -5.51 20.27
N PRO A 310 -3.96 -5.11 21.54
CA PRO A 310 -2.63 -4.79 22.06
C PRO A 310 -1.59 -5.93 21.97
N SER A 311 -2.04 -7.16 21.76
CA SER A 311 -1.19 -8.35 21.74
C SER A 311 -1.26 -9.15 20.46
N CYS A 312 -2.10 -8.77 19.48
CA CYS A 312 -2.33 -9.60 18.31
C CYS A 312 -2.90 -8.81 17.13
N ASP A 313 -2.29 -8.99 15.95
CA ASP A 313 -2.69 -8.40 14.67
C ASP A 313 -3.39 -9.40 13.73
N ASP A 314 -3.65 -10.63 14.19
CA ASP A 314 -4.17 -11.71 13.33
C ASP A 314 -5.49 -11.34 12.63
N ALA A 315 -6.36 -10.60 13.31
CA ALA A 315 -7.62 -10.14 12.73
C ALA A 315 -7.43 -9.21 11.51
N LEU A 316 -6.26 -8.57 11.39
CA LEU A 316 -5.90 -7.74 10.25
C LEU A 316 -5.36 -8.57 9.08
N ARG A 317 -4.91 -9.81 9.36
CA ARG A 317 -4.15 -10.67 8.45
C ARG A 317 -4.78 -12.06 8.29
N PRO A 318 -6.11 -12.14 8.01
CA PRO A 318 -6.83 -13.42 7.97
C PRO A 318 -6.34 -14.31 6.83
N ALA A 319 -6.34 -15.62 7.06
CA ALA A 319 -6.20 -16.58 5.98
C ALA A 319 -7.48 -16.61 5.13
N ILE A 320 -7.31 -16.59 3.81
CA ILE A 320 -8.42 -16.60 2.86
C ILE A 320 -8.11 -17.60 1.76
N SER A 321 -8.84 -18.70 1.74
CA SER A 321 -8.72 -19.69 0.67
C SER A 321 -9.27 -19.15 -0.65
N PRO A 322 -8.57 -19.35 -1.78
CA PRO A 322 -9.10 -19.04 -3.12
C PRO A 322 -10.47 -19.69 -3.41
N ASP A 323 -10.76 -20.84 -2.85
CA ASP A 323 -12.06 -21.52 -3.00
C ASP A 323 -13.24 -20.70 -2.43
N ALA A 324 -12.95 -19.71 -1.58
CA ALA A 324 -13.98 -18.87 -0.99
C ALA A 324 -14.37 -17.66 -1.86
N PHE A 325 -13.62 -17.32 -2.91
CA PHE A 325 -13.80 -16.08 -3.68
C PHE A 325 -15.22 -15.87 -4.20
N ASP A 326 -15.81 -16.89 -4.83
CA ASP A 326 -17.17 -16.81 -5.37
C ASP A 326 -18.22 -16.60 -4.25
N SER A 327 -18.02 -17.24 -3.10
CA SER A 327 -18.91 -17.12 -1.95
C SER A 327 -18.80 -15.80 -1.21
N LEU A 328 -17.62 -15.16 -1.28
CA LEU A 328 -17.35 -13.85 -0.66
C LEU A 328 -17.78 -12.70 -1.56
N ARG A 329 -17.92 -12.91 -2.87
CA ARG A 329 -18.26 -11.86 -3.83
C ARG A 329 -19.58 -11.17 -3.45
N CYS A 330 -19.56 -9.85 -3.47
CA CYS A 330 -20.69 -9.01 -3.07
C CYS A 330 -20.72 -7.72 -3.90
N THR A 331 -21.74 -6.88 -3.69
CA THR A 331 -21.87 -5.58 -4.38
C THR A 331 -20.63 -4.71 -4.26
N LEU A 332 -19.91 -4.76 -3.11
CA LEU A 332 -18.67 -4.02 -2.93
C LEU A 332 -17.55 -4.53 -3.86
N THR A 333 -17.43 -5.85 -4.02
CA THR A 333 -16.47 -6.46 -4.96
C THR A 333 -16.71 -5.98 -6.38
N ASP A 334 -17.98 -5.99 -6.82
CA ASP A 334 -18.34 -5.54 -8.17
C ASP A 334 -18.06 -4.04 -8.35
N ARG A 335 -18.36 -3.21 -7.34
CA ARG A 335 -18.04 -1.78 -7.33
C ARG A 335 -16.53 -1.53 -7.45
N ILE A 336 -15.72 -2.22 -6.66
CA ILE A 336 -14.25 -2.05 -6.67
C ILE A 336 -13.67 -2.52 -7.99
N SER A 337 -14.13 -3.65 -8.55
CA SER A 337 -13.69 -4.12 -9.86
C SER A 337 -13.99 -3.09 -10.95
N LYS A 338 -15.18 -2.51 -10.95
CA LYS A 338 -15.58 -1.47 -11.91
C LYS A 338 -14.73 -0.20 -11.75
N LEU A 339 -14.49 0.23 -10.51
CA LEU A 339 -13.64 1.38 -10.20
C LEU A 339 -12.17 1.16 -10.61
N GLY A 340 -11.64 -0.04 -10.43
CA GLY A 340 -10.29 -0.41 -10.86
C GLY A 340 -10.13 -0.30 -12.38
N ILE A 341 -11.09 -0.84 -13.14
CA ILE A 341 -11.11 -0.73 -14.60
C ILE A 341 -11.24 0.74 -15.03
N ILE A 342 -12.16 1.50 -14.40
CA ILE A 342 -12.32 2.94 -14.67
C ILE A 342 -11.00 3.67 -14.40
N HIS A 343 -10.32 3.34 -13.30
CA HIS A 343 -9.05 3.97 -12.98
C HIS A 343 -7.99 3.66 -14.06
N GLN A 344 -7.86 2.41 -14.49
CA GLN A 344 -6.88 2.03 -15.53
C GLN A 344 -7.14 2.69 -16.88
N GLU A 345 -8.41 2.80 -17.30
CA GLU A 345 -8.78 3.28 -18.63
C GLU A 345 -8.84 4.81 -18.76
N ASN A 346 -8.66 5.55 -17.65
CA ASN A 346 -8.82 7.00 -17.65
C ASN A 346 -7.59 7.72 -17.10
N GLU A 347 -6.76 8.25 -18.01
CA GLU A 347 -5.53 9.00 -17.67
C GLU A 347 -5.81 10.20 -16.75
N GLU A 348 -7.02 10.76 -16.79
CA GLU A 348 -7.45 11.83 -15.91
C GLU A 348 -7.29 11.42 -14.43
N LEU A 349 -7.52 10.16 -14.09
CA LEU A 349 -7.36 9.64 -12.73
C LEU A 349 -5.89 9.42 -12.34
N HIS A 350 -5.00 9.24 -13.31
CA HIS A 350 -3.56 9.10 -13.05
C HIS A 350 -2.89 10.47 -12.86
N MET A 351 -2.89 11.29 -13.91
CA MET A 351 -2.11 12.52 -13.99
C MET A 351 -2.95 13.79 -13.92
N GLY A 352 -4.29 13.67 -14.00
CA GLY A 352 -5.19 14.79 -14.06
C GLY A 352 -5.09 15.73 -12.86
N ARG A 353 -5.19 17.05 -13.12
CA ARG A 353 -5.21 18.07 -12.08
C ARG A 353 -6.52 17.97 -11.29
N TYR A 354 -6.43 18.02 -9.96
CA TYR A 354 -7.58 18.05 -9.08
C TYR A 354 -8.23 19.44 -9.06
N GLN A 355 -9.58 19.50 -9.00
CA GLN A 355 -10.35 20.70 -8.74
C GLN A 355 -11.61 20.36 -7.93
N GLU A 356 -11.78 21.03 -6.81
CA GLU A 356 -13.02 20.96 -6.03
C GLU A 356 -14.16 21.69 -6.79
N LEU A 357 -15.33 21.06 -6.88
CA LEU A 357 -16.49 21.61 -7.58
C LEU A 357 -17.68 21.91 -6.64
N LEU A 358 -17.92 21.02 -5.69
CA LEU A 358 -18.96 21.16 -4.68
C LEU A 358 -18.46 20.55 -3.38
N LEU A 359 -18.63 21.28 -2.28
CA LEU A 359 -18.23 20.79 -0.95
C LEU A 359 -19.23 21.24 0.10
N THR A 360 -19.84 20.27 0.75
CA THR A 360 -20.66 20.44 1.96
C THR A 360 -20.15 19.42 2.99
N ASN A 361 -20.76 19.39 4.15
CA ASN A 361 -20.44 18.36 5.14
C ASN A 361 -20.72 16.95 4.60
N ARG A 362 -21.81 16.78 3.84
CA ARG A 362 -22.34 15.48 3.42
C ARG A 362 -22.23 15.18 1.93
N GLN A 363 -22.02 16.20 1.09
CA GLN A 363 -21.85 16.02 -0.36
C GLN A 363 -20.51 16.61 -0.80
N TYR A 364 -19.84 15.88 -1.68
CA TYR A 364 -18.57 16.29 -2.22
C TYR A 364 -18.48 15.93 -3.69
N ALA A 365 -18.14 16.90 -4.52
CA ALA A 365 -17.83 16.65 -5.93
C ALA A 365 -16.51 17.34 -6.31
N PHE A 366 -15.69 16.63 -7.06
CA PHE A 366 -14.41 17.11 -7.57
C PHE A 366 -14.15 16.61 -8.97
N ALA A 367 -13.34 17.35 -9.73
CA ALA A 367 -12.88 16.97 -11.05
C ALA A 367 -11.42 16.56 -11.06
N ARG A 368 -11.09 15.60 -11.95
CA ARG A 368 -9.74 15.26 -12.40
C ARG A 368 -9.66 15.67 -13.88
N HIS A 369 -8.82 16.63 -14.20
CA HIS A 369 -8.72 17.23 -15.54
C HIS A 369 -7.66 16.53 -16.38
N GLY A 370 -8.06 15.97 -17.52
CA GLY A 370 -7.18 15.62 -18.63
C GLY A 370 -7.03 16.77 -19.63
N GLU A 371 -6.49 16.49 -20.80
CA GLU A 371 -6.26 17.50 -21.85
C GLU A 371 -7.58 17.93 -22.54
N HIS A 372 -8.42 16.97 -22.90
CA HIS A 372 -9.68 17.20 -23.64
C HIS A 372 -10.91 16.62 -22.96
N SER A 373 -10.74 16.13 -21.74
CA SER A 373 -11.80 15.49 -20.96
C SER A 373 -11.56 15.69 -19.47
N LEU A 374 -12.59 15.44 -18.68
CA LEU A 374 -12.47 15.39 -17.23
C LEU A 374 -13.34 14.28 -16.64
N ILE A 375 -12.92 13.80 -15.48
CA ILE A 375 -13.72 12.90 -14.65
C ILE A 375 -14.23 13.71 -13.46
N ILE A 376 -15.55 13.73 -13.26
CA ILE A 376 -16.16 14.22 -12.03
C ILE A 376 -16.55 13.04 -11.15
N THR A 377 -16.06 13.06 -9.93
CA THR A 377 -16.54 12.16 -8.87
C THR A 377 -17.51 12.94 -7.99
N ALA A 378 -18.67 12.38 -7.74
CA ALA A 378 -19.69 12.93 -6.85
C ALA A 378 -20.00 11.92 -5.75
N LEU A 379 -20.00 12.35 -4.49
CA LEU A 379 -20.16 11.51 -3.31
C LEU A 379 -21.27 12.07 -2.43
N ASN A 380 -22.09 11.18 -1.88
CA ASN A 380 -23.10 11.48 -0.89
C ASN A 380 -22.84 10.63 0.39
N ASN A 381 -22.53 11.31 1.48
CA ASN A 381 -22.29 10.72 2.79
C ASN A 381 -23.51 10.89 3.73
N ASP A 382 -24.68 11.21 3.19
CA ASP A 382 -25.93 11.22 3.93
C ASP A 382 -26.60 9.85 3.86
N ASP A 383 -27.41 9.50 4.84
CA ASP A 383 -28.24 8.29 4.81
C ASP A 383 -29.39 8.42 3.79
N ASN A 384 -29.75 9.65 3.44
CA ASN A 384 -30.81 9.96 2.51
C ASN A 384 -30.28 10.33 1.12
N GLU A 385 -31.17 10.21 0.14
CA GLU A 385 -30.93 10.69 -1.21
C GLU A 385 -30.65 12.18 -1.25
N ALA A 386 -29.72 12.60 -2.10
CA ALA A 386 -29.37 14.02 -2.31
C ALA A 386 -29.32 14.36 -3.80
N VAL A 387 -29.87 15.53 -4.14
CA VAL A 387 -29.75 16.12 -5.48
C VAL A 387 -28.59 17.10 -5.49
N LEU A 388 -27.58 16.81 -6.31
CA LEU A 388 -26.39 17.63 -6.46
C LEU A 388 -26.48 18.43 -7.77
N ASN A 389 -26.20 19.74 -7.69
CA ASN A 389 -26.03 20.61 -8.84
C ASN A 389 -24.56 20.99 -8.97
N ILE A 390 -23.84 20.28 -9.82
CA ILE A 390 -22.38 20.34 -9.92
C ILE A 390 -21.99 21.27 -11.08
N PRO A 391 -21.21 22.33 -10.86
CA PRO A 391 -20.67 23.13 -11.95
C PRO A 391 -19.68 22.30 -12.78
N VAL A 392 -19.81 22.38 -14.10
CA VAL A 392 -18.93 21.69 -15.04
C VAL A 392 -17.94 22.71 -15.62
N PRO A 393 -16.63 22.59 -15.29
CA PRO A 393 -15.62 23.58 -15.70
C PRO A 393 -15.10 23.33 -17.13
N MET A 394 -15.98 22.90 -18.03
CA MET A 394 -15.68 22.59 -19.42
C MET A 394 -16.96 22.78 -20.28
N ALA A 395 -16.83 23.28 -21.49
CA ALA A 395 -17.94 23.32 -22.44
C ALA A 395 -18.28 21.89 -22.89
N ALA A 396 -19.46 21.43 -22.51
CA ALA A 396 -19.97 20.09 -22.85
C ALA A 396 -21.49 20.06 -22.72
N SER A 397 -22.14 19.18 -23.46
CA SER A 397 -23.60 19.02 -23.46
C SER A 397 -24.06 17.79 -22.62
N GLN A 398 -23.15 16.85 -22.32
CA GLN A 398 -23.49 15.64 -21.61
C GLN A 398 -22.32 15.07 -20.81
N ALA A 399 -22.67 14.27 -19.80
CA ALA A 399 -21.75 13.44 -19.01
C ALA A 399 -22.17 11.97 -19.13
N VAL A 400 -21.19 11.06 -19.08
CA VAL A 400 -21.42 9.62 -19.09
C VAL A 400 -21.12 9.07 -17.69
N ASN A 401 -22.10 8.44 -17.06
CA ASN A 401 -21.91 7.78 -15.77
C ASN A 401 -21.21 6.44 -15.97
N LEU A 402 -19.96 6.36 -15.55
CA LEU A 402 -19.12 5.15 -15.73
C LEU A 402 -19.50 4.02 -14.76
N LEU A 403 -20.19 4.33 -13.66
CA LEU A 403 -20.66 3.32 -12.71
C LEU A 403 -22.01 2.72 -13.07
N GLU A 404 -22.84 3.41 -13.88
CA GLU A 404 -24.19 2.99 -14.26
C GLU A 404 -24.28 2.70 -15.77
N ASP A 405 -23.47 1.76 -16.25
CA ASP A 405 -23.45 1.19 -17.61
C ASP A 405 -23.55 2.22 -18.75
N GLY A 406 -22.94 3.40 -18.54
CA GLY A 406 -22.89 4.46 -19.53
C GLY A 406 -24.15 5.33 -19.60
N GLU A 407 -24.91 5.40 -18.52
CA GLU A 407 -26.03 6.36 -18.40
C GLU A 407 -25.57 7.77 -18.82
N ILE A 408 -26.36 8.40 -19.69
CA ILE A 408 -26.07 9.76 -20.20
C ILE A 408 -26.89 10.78 -19.40
N LEU A 409 -26.19 11.73 -18.81
CA LEU A 409 -26.76 12.84 -18.05
C LEU A 409 -26.57 14.15 -18.81
N PRO A 410 -27.62 14.96 -19.03
CA PRO A 410 -27.49 16.23 -19.72
C PRO A 410 -26.80 17.30 -18.87
N ILE A 411 -25.97 18.12 -19.48
CA ILE A 411 -25.38 19.32 -18.88
C ILE A 411 -26.19 20.54 -19.42
N GLN A 412 -26.76 21.33 -18.50
CA GLN A 412 -27.56 22.51 -18.82
C GLN A 412 -26.98 23.74 -18.13
N ASP A 413 -26.77 24.80 -18.85
CA ASP A 413 -26.23 26.07 -18.36
C ASP A 413 -24.89 25.88 -17.60
N GLY A 414 -24.03 24.96 -18.08
CA GLY A 414 -22.75 24.64 -17.46
C GLY A 414 -22.87 23.90 -16.13
N LYS A 415 -24.01 23.26 -15.84
CA LYS A 415 -24.24 22.50 -14.64
C LYS A 415 -24.75 21.08 -14.97
N LEU A 416 -24.30 20.16 -14.21
CA LEU A 416 -24.79 18.78 -14.19
C LEU A 416 -25.65 18.58 -12.94
N GLN A 417 -26.87 18.12 -13.12
CA GLN A 417 -27.71 17.68 -12.01
C GLN A 417 -27.70 16.15 -11.91
N ILE A 418 -27.42 15.63 -10.72
CA ILE A 418 -27.46 14.20 -10.43
C ILE A 418 -28.11 13.94 -9.08
N THR A 419 -28.90 12.88 -9.02
CA THR A 419 -29.47 12.38 -7.77
C THR A 419 -28.66 11.17 -7.30
N LEU A 420 -28.05 11.26 -6.14
CA LEU A 420 -27.31 10.17 -5.50
C LEU A 420 -28.11 9.57 -4.36
N LYS A 421 -28.17 8.25 -4.30
CA LYS A 421 -28.71 7.53 -3.12
C LYS A 421 -27.91 7.88 -1.88
N GLY A 422 -28.47 7.59 -0.71
CA GLY A 422 -27.73 7.65 0.54
C GLY A 422 -26.53 6.71 0.52
N CYS A 423 -25.40 7.13 1.10
CA CYS A 423 -24.16 6.37 1.18
C CYS A 423 -23.67 5.85 -0.18
N ASP A 424 -23.70 6.69 -1.23
CA ASP A 424 -23.29 6.28 -2.57
C ASP A 424 -22.45 7.35 -3.28
N GLY A 425 -21.99 7.04 -4.49
CA GLY A 425 -21.20 7.94 -5.34
C GLY A 425 -21.32 7.60 -6.81
N ALA A 426 -20.98 8.58 -7.66
CA ALA A 426 -20.93 8.45 -9.12
C ALA A 426 -19.57 8.89 -9.67
N VAL A 427 -19.18 8.31 -10.80
CA VAL A 427 -17.99 8.67 -11.56
C VAL A 427 -18.42 9.01 -12.99
N LEU A 428 -18.24 10.26 -13.36
CA LEU A 428 -18.85 10.86 -14.55
C LEU A 428 -17.74 11.34 -15.50
N LYS A 429 -17.69 10.79 -16.71
CA LYS A 429 -16.76 11.22 -17.74
C LYS A 429 -17.41 12.29 -18.61
N ILE A 430 -16.70 13.38 -18.82
CA ILE A 430 -17.12 14.50 -19.65
C ILE A 430 -16.05 14.73 -20.71
N LYS A 431 -16.46 14.79 -21.97
CA LYS A 431 -15.59 15.17 -23.10
C LYS A 431 -15.93 16.59 -23.54
N GLY A 432 -14.91 17.40 -23.73
CA GLY A 432 -15.07 18.75 -24.25
C GLY A 432 -15.66 18.73 -25.67
N GLU A 433 -16.48 19.74 -25.97
CA GLU A 433 -16.85 19.99 -27.34
C GLU A 433 -15.62 20.47 -28.11
N PRO A 434 -15.44 20.03 -29.37
CA PRO A 434 -14.26 20.38 -30.17
C PRO A 434 -14.16 21.88 -30.49
#